data_0a1b2ad97a0c6daf35902eb113ce9115
#
_entry.id   0a1b2ad97a0c6daf35902eb113ce9115
#
_cell.length_a   1.000
_cell.length_b   1.000
_cell.length_c   1.000
_cell.angle_alpha   90.00
_cell.angle_beta   90.00
_cell.angle_gamma   90.00
#
_symmetry.space_group_name_H-M   'P 1'
#
loop_
_entity.id
_entity.type
_entity.pdbx_description
1 polymer ?
#
loop_
_entity_poly.entity_id
_entity_poly.type
_entity_poly.pdbx_seq_one_letter_code
_entity_poly.pdbx_strand_id
1 'polypeptide(L)'
;MPTDIKQVWILAASATNIEYKDTINSIDRERMARALIDSIYFYEPKAFKEAMELYKGRDYTGAKEGFAKVREEFKKIDDLPGNFSTLAGFYEIECARKLMDLEGMAALLEMYRPAALVRETNKNQLEIYSAWDAVRTKSWPRLISMTDEMLAQKKWTGTQRAQIYYCRGLAHEGLEEPIKALNAFNGTFTADYTASEVLTKAAALACLRIIKNHEETKLAMKLFGTEDEDPNSTGYFLLQEAVALCDLWKVALGGGQPLPAEYQELLKFKKNN
;
A
#
# COMPACT_ATOMS: atom_id res chain seq x y z
N MET A 1 -17.59 7.70 38.67
CA MET A 1 -18.95 7.11 38.67
C MET A 1 -18.87 5.85 37.84
N PRO A 2 -19.54 4.74 38.19
CA PRO A 2 -19.59 3.59 37.32
C PRO A 2 -20.27 3.99 36.02
N THR A 3 -19.61 3.76 34.91
CA THR A 3 -20.15 3.97 33.57
C THR A 3 -21.16 2.84 33.32
N ASP A 4 -22.43 3.17 33.15
CA ASP A 4 -23.43 2.18 32.76
C ASP A 4 -23.15 1.73 31.32
N ILE A 5 -22.77 0.47 31.15
CA ILE A 5 -22.57 -0.13 29.83
C ILE A 5 -23.91 -0.71 29.39
N LYS A 6 -24.45 -0.16 28.30
CA LYS A 6 -25.66 -0.67 27.66
C LYS A 6 -25.30 -1.30 26.31
N GLN A 7 -25.67 -2.56 26.12
CA GLN A 7 -25.58 -3.21 24.82
C GLN A 7 -26.86 -2.92 24.04
N VAL A 8 -26.71 -2.39 22.81
CA VAL A 8 -27.84 -1.97 21.99
C VAL A 8 -27.60 -2.30 20.52
N TRP A 9 -28.69 -2.31 19.74
CA TRP A 9 -28.66 -2.47 18.29
C TRP A 9 -28.85 -1.10 17.63
N ILE A 10 -27.76 -0.49 17.15
CA ILE A 10 -27.79 0.84 16.53
C ILE A 10 -28.39 0.72 15.12
N LEU A 11 -29.41 1.53 14.83
CA LEU A 11 -30.13 1.57 13.56
C LEU A 11 -29.66 2.70 12.65
N ALA A 12 -29.36 3.86 13.25
CA ALA A 12 -28.91 5.04 12.54
C ALA A 12 -28.21 6.00 13.52
N ALA A 13 -27.38 6.87 12.97
CA ALA A 13 -26.76 7.97 13.69
C ALA A 13 -26.90 9.27 12.90
N SER A 14 -26.92 10.38 13.62
CA SER A 14 -26.84 11.73 13.09
C SER A 14 -25.80 12.50 13.89
N ALA A 15 -25.52 13.75 13.54
CA ALA A 15 -24.61 14.61 14.28
C ALA A 15 -24.98 14.73 15.79
N THR A 16 -26.25 14.63 16.13
CA THR A 16 -26.75 14.91 17.49
C THR A 16 -27.32 13.71 18.23
N ASN A 17 -27.79 12.68 17.52
CA ASN A 17 -28.52 11.58 18.11
C ASN A 17 -28.13 10.23 17.52
N ILE A 18 -28.32 9.18 18.31
CA ILE A 18 -28.28 7.78 17.90
C ILE A 18 -29.68 7.20 18.05
N GLU A 19 -30.18 6.51 17.02
CA GLU A 19 -31.38 5.70 17.04
C GLU A 19 -31.01 4.23 17.21
N TYR A 20 -31.58 3.57 18.19
CA TYR A 20 -31.22 2.20 18.55
C TYR A 20 -32.42 1.39 19.05
N LYS A 21 -32.23 0.10 19.19
CA LYS A 21 -33.12 -0.85 19.86
C LYS A 21 -32.34 -1.57 20.95
N ASP A 22 -33.01 -1.98 22.01
CA ASP A 22 -32.40 -2.77 23.09
C ASP A 22 -31.94 -4.16 22.59
N THR A 23 -32.72 -4.76 21.70
CA THR A 23 -32.39 -6.03 21.03
C THR A 23 -32.79 -5.98 19.58
N ILE A 24 -32.24 -6.87 18.75
CA ILE A 24 -32.58 -6.97 17.33
C ILE A 24 -34.07 -7.20 17.08
N ASN A 25 -34.75 -7.88 18.01
CA ASN A 25 -36.17 -8.24 17.91
C ASN A 25 -37.09 -7.19 18.54
N SER A 26 -36.59 -6.15 19.23
CA SER A 26 -37.41 -5.11 19.79
C SER A 26 -38.18 -4.35 18.71
N ILE A 27 -39.45 -4.06 18.96
CA ILE A 27 -40.28 -3.26 18.05
C ILE A 27 -39.99 -1.77 18.28
N ASP A 28 -39.80 -1.41 19.56
CA ASP A 28 -39.60 -0.03 19.99
C ASP A 28 -38.22 0.48 19.56
N ARG A 29 -38.21 1.73 19.13
CA ARG A 29 -37.01 2.48 18.76
C ARG A 29 -36.81 3.58 19.77
N GLU A 30 -35.61 3.65 20.29
CA GLU A 30 -35.19 4.68 21.22
C GLU A 30 -34.21 5.65 20.57
N ARG A 31 -34.14 6.85 21.12
CA ARG A 31 -33.17 7.87 20.74
C ARG A 31 -32.37 8.33 21.93
N MET A 32 -31.07 8.48 21.75
CA MET A 32 -30.15 9.01 22.74
C MET A 32 -29.33 10.12 22.16
N ALA A 33 -29.17 11.22 22.87
CA ALA A 33 -28.30 12.31 22.46
C ALA A 33 -26.83 11.85 22.53
N ARG A 34 -26.05 12.11 21.46
CA ARG A 34 -24.61 11.73 21.40
C ARG A 34 -23.79 12.36 22.53
N ALA A 35 -24.18 13.54 23.01
CA ALA A 35 -23.51 14.21 24.12
C ALA A 35 -23.62 13.46 25.47
N LEU A 36 -24.52 12.48 25.57
CA LEU A 36 -24.67 11.62 26.75
C LEU A 36 -23.87 10.30 26.63
N ILE A 37 -23.14 10.10 25.56
CA ILE A 37 -22.41 8.86 25.28
C ILE A 37 -20.91 9.14 25.34
N ASP A 38 -20.25 8.54 26.33
CA ASP A 38 -18.80 8.70 26.51
C ASP A 38 -18.01 7.96 25.42
N SER A 39 -18.45 6.74 25.06
CA SER A 39 -17.78 5.92 24.06
C SER A 39 -18.71 4.88 23.43
N ILE A 40 -18.41 4.46 22.21
CA ILE A 40 -19.14 3.42 21.49
C ILE A 40 -18.16 2.34 21.09
N TYR A 41 -18.54 1.10 21.39
CA TYR A 41 -17.82 -0.10 20.97
C TYR A 41 -18.67 -0.89 20.00
N PHE A 42 -18.13 -1.16 18.81
CA PHE A 42 -18.79 -1.98 17.81
C PHE A 42 -18.27 -3.41 17.86
N TYR A 43 -19.17 -4.38 17.87
CA TYR A 43 -18.81 -5.76 17.58
C TYR A 43 -18.47 -5.90 16.11
N GLU A 44 -17.39 -6.66 15.81
CA GLU A 44 -16.95 -6.88 14.44
C GLU A 44 -18.02 -7.67 13.66
N PRO A 45 -18.56 -7.11 12.56
CA PRO A 45 -19.53 -7.80 11.74
C PRO A 45 -18.90 -9.02 11.07
N LYS A 46 -19.66 -10.12 10.96
CA LYS A 46 -19.19 -11.34 10.29
C LYS A 46 -18.72 -11.06 8.86
N ALA A 47 -19.49 -10.28 8.09
CA ALA A 47 -19.16 -9.89 6.72
C ALA A 47 -17.84 -9.11 6.64
N PHE A 48 -17.54 -8.23 7.63
CA PHE A 48 -16.26 -7.52 7.68
C PHE A 48 -15.10 -8.48 7.95
N LYS A 49 -15.28 -9.41 8.88
CA LYS A 49 -14.26 -10.44 9.17
C LYS A 49 -13.98 -11.31 7.95
N GLU A 50 -15.01 -11.75 7.22
CA GLU A 50 -14.87 -12.54 6.00
C GLU A 50 -14.11 -11.76 4.91
N ALA A 51 -14.45 -10.49 4.67
CA ALA A 51 -13.72 -9.63 3.74
C ALA A 51 -12.25 -9.43 4.18
N MET A 52 -12.01 -9.31 5.49
CA MET A 52 -10.65 -9.19 6.03
C MET A 52 -9.82 -10.47 5.84
N GLU A 53 -10.42 -11.66 5.94
CA GLU A 53 -9.72 -12.91 5.64
C GLU A 53 -9.33 -13.01 4.15
N LEU A 54 -10.21 -12.59 3.23
CA LEU A 54 -9.86 -12.47 1.80
C LEU A 54 -8.70 -11.48 1.60
N TYR A 55 -8.76 -10.32 2.26
CA TYR A 55 -7.70 -9.31 2.19
C TYR A 55 -6.35 -9.85 2.68
N LYS A 56 -6.32 -10.55 3.82
CA LYS A 56 -5.12 -11.22 4.35
C LYS A 56 -4.62 -12.32 3.43
N GLY A 57 -5.55 -13.06 2.80
CA GLY A 57 -5.26 -14.08 1.79
C GLY A 57 -4.84 -13.51 0.44
N ARG A 58 -4.78 -12.17 0.29
CA ARG A 58 -4.42 -11.44 -0.93
C ARG A 58 -5.43 -11.58 -2.08
N ASP A 59 -6.63 -12.08 -1.82
CA ASP A 59 -7.76 -11.93 -2.75
C ASP A 59 -8.34 -10.53 -2.61
N TYR A 60 -7.65 -9.55 -3.19
CA TYR A 60 -8.06 -8.15 -3.10
C TYR A 60 -9.32 -7.84 -3.91
N THR A 61 -9.63 -8.63 -4.92
CA THR A 61 -10.87 -8.49 -5.70
C THR A 61 -12.07 -8.90 -4.86
N GLY A 62 -12.05 -10.10 -4.31
CA GLY A 62 -13.12 -10.59 -3.42
C GLY A 62 -13.24 -9.75 -2.15
N ALA A 63 -12.10 -9.33 -1.57
CA ALA A 63 -12.08 -8.45 -0.40
C ALA A 63 -12.75 -7.09 -0.70
N LYS A 64 -12.44 -6.45 -1.85
CA LYS A 64 -13.03 -5.18 -2.28
C LYS A 64 -14.56 -5.26 -2.33
N GLU A 65 -15.10 -6.31 -2.95
CA GLU A 65 -16.54 -6.56 -3.02
C GLU A 65 -17.17 -6.78 -1.64
N GLY A 66 -16.47 -7.54 -0.77
CA GLY A 66 -16.90 -7.77 0.60
C GLY A 66 -16.96 -6.48 1.41
N PHE A 67 -15.92 -5.64 1.35
CA PHE A 67 -15.89 -4.35 2.04
C PHE A 67 -16.93 -3.38 1.49
N ALA A 68 -17.17 -3.34 0.18
CA ALA A 68 -18.23 -2.51 -0.40
C ALA A 68 -19.61 -2.86 0.17
N LYS A 69 -19.93 -4.15 0.34
CA LYS A 69 -21.18 -4.61 0.96
C LYS A 69 -21.29 -4.13 2.41
N VAL A 70 -20.22 -4.29 3.21
CA VAL A 70 -20.18 -3.83 4.61
C VAL A 70 -20.37 -2.31 4.68
N ARG A 71 -19.67 -1.55 3.83
CA ARG A 71 -19.80 -0.08 3.78
C ARG A 71 -21.26 0.35 3.57
N GLU A 72 -21.95 -0.24 2.61
CA GLU A 72 -23.35 0.10 2.34
C GLU A 72 -24.30 -0.36 3.48
N GLU A 73 -24.08 -1.55 4.04
CA GLU A 73 -24.91 -2.08 5.15
C GLU A 73 -24.86 -1.16 6.38
N PHE A 74 -23.67 -0.67 6.72
CA PHE A 74 -23.44 0.18 7.90
C PHE A 74 -23.46 1.68 7.62
N LYS A 75 -23.84 2.12 6.42
CA LYS A 75 -23.82 3.52 5.99
C LYS A 75 -24.59 4.47 6.88
N LYS A 76 -25.70 4.01 7.50
CA LYS A 76 -26.53 4.82 8.39
C LYS A 76 -25.85 5.20 9.72
N ILE A 77 -24.68 4.65 9.99
CA ILE A 77 -23.90 4.91 11.20
C ILE A 77 -22.46 5.41 10.88
N ASP A 78 -22.20 5.83 9.64
CA ASP A 78 -20.87 6.26 9.19
C ASP A 78 -20.35 7.52 9.89
N ASP A 79 -21.23 8.29 10.53
CA ASP A 79 -20.86 9.45 11.38
C ASP A 79 -20.27 9.06 12.75
N LEU A 80 -20.40 7.80 13.17
CA LEU A 80 -19.91 7.36 14.47
C LEU A 80 -18.42 7.00 14.42
N PRO A 81 -17.58 7.52 15.32
CA PRO A 81 -16.16 7.17 15.35
C PRO A 81 -15.94 5.66 15.47
N GLY A 82 -15.05 5.11 14.65
CA GLY A 82 -14.70 3.69 14.70
C GLY A 82 -15.73 2.72 14.12
N ASN A 83 -16.75 3.22 13.41
CA ASN A 83 -17.74 2.40 12.73
C ASN A 83 -17.17 1.55 11.60
N PHE A 84 -17.87 0.47 11.24
CA PHE A 84 -17.44 -0.46 10.20
C PHE A 84 -17.72 0.02 8.77
N SER A 85 -18.62 0.99 8.56
CA SER A 85 -18.81 1.59 7.23
C SER A 85 -17.55 2.35 6.79
N THR A 86 -17.06 3.25 7.64
CA THR A 86 -15.83 4.02 7.37
C THR A 86 -14.61 3.11 7.26
N LEU A 87 -14.49 2.11 8.15
CA LEU A 87 -13.35 1.19 8.11
C LEU A 87 -13.37 0.30 6.86
N ALA A 88 -14.54 -0.18 6.45
CA ALA A 88 -14.70 -0.94 5.21
C ALA A 88 -14.38 -0.11 3.98
N GLY A 89 -14.85 1.15 3.91
CA GLY A 89 -14.48 2.08 2.84
C GLY A 89 -12.97 2.31 2.73
N PHE A 90 -12.27 2.41 3.86
CA PHE A 90 -10.81 2.48 3.88
C PHE A 90 -10.17 1.23 3.25
N TYR A 91 -10.61 0.03 3.62
CA TYR A 91 -10.06 -1.21 3.06
C TYR A 91 -10.48 -1.45 1.60
N GLU A 92 -11.62 -0.95 1.16
CA GLU A 92 -12.02 -0.95 -0.25
C GLU A 92 -11.04 -0.15 -1.11
N ILE A 93 -10.61 1.04 -0.63
CA ILE A 93 -9.57 1.87 -1.24
C ILE A 93 -8.21 1.13 -1.24
N GLU A 94 -7.84 0.51 -0.11
CA GLU A 94 -6.60 -0.27 -0.01
C GLU A 94 -6.59 -1.46 -0.99
N CYS A 95 -7.72 -2.13 -1.20
CA CYS A 95 -7.82 -3.19 -2.21
C CYS A 95 -7.57 -2.63 -3.62
N ALA A 96 -8.18 -1.51 -4.00
CA ALA A 96 -7.95 -0.87 -5.30
C ALA A 96 -6.46 -0.52 -5.49
N ARG A 97 -5.83 0.07 -4.47
CA ARG A 97 -4.38 0.36 -4.50
C ARG A 97 -3.54 -0.90 -4.68
N LYS A 98 -3.84 -1.98 -3.93
CA LYS A 98 -3.09 -3.24 -4.02
C LYS A 98 -3.28 -3.94 -5.36
N LEU A 99 -4.39 -3.73 -6.03
CA LEU A 99 -4.66 -4.15 -7.40
C LEU A 99 -4.01 -3.23 -8.45
N MET A 100 -3.37 -2.12 -8.03
CA MET A 100 -2.88 -1.06 -8.90
C MET A 100 -3.98 -0.41 -9.77
N ASP A 101 -5.23 -0.50 -9.33
CA ASP A 101 -6.39 0.17 -9.92
C ASP A 101 -6.46 1.62 -9.41
N LEU A 102 -5.59 2.48 -9.95
CA LEU A 102 -5.46 3.86 -9.50
C LEU A 102 -6.69 4.72 -9.85
N GLU A 103 -7.37 4.43 -10.95
CA GLU A 103 -8.62 5.12 -11.31
C GLU A 103 -9.75 4.73 -10.35
N GLY A 104 -9.90 3.44 -10.07
CA GLY A 104 -10.87 2.95 -9.07
C GLY A 104 -10.56 3.48 -7.67
N MET A 105 -9.27 3.58 -7.29
CA MET A 105 -8.85 4.19 -6.03
C MET A 105 -9.26 5.66 -5.95
N ALA A 106 -9.02 6.45 -7.00
CA ALA A 106 -9.38 7.87 -7.05
C ALA A 106 -10.90 8.07 -6.92
N ALA A 107 -11.70 7.29 -7.66
CA ALA A 107 -13.16 7.35 -7.58
C ALA A 107 -13.70 7.01 -6.18
N LEU A 108 -13.08 6.03 -5.49
CA LEU A 108 -13.45 5.70 -4.11
C LEU A 108 -13.08 6.81 -3.14
N LEU A 109 -11.90 7.45 -3.31
CA LEU A 109 -11.45 8.56 -2.46
C LEU A 109 -12.36 9.79 -2.55
N GLU A 110 -12.90 10.12 -3.72
CA GLU A 110 -13.85 11.22 -3.89
C GLU A 110 -15.12 11.06 -3.03
N MET A 111 -15.58 9.82 -2.84
CA MET A 111 -16.76 9.51 -2.06
C MET A 111 -16.46 9.22 -0.59
N TYR A 112 -15.19 9.00 -0.24
CA TYR A 112 -14.78 8.57 1.09
C TYR A 112 -14.85 9.69 2.12
N ARG A 113 -15.43 9.40 3.29
CA ARG A 113 -15.54 10.34 4.42
C ARG A 113 -14.69 9.85 5.60
N PRO A 114 -13.46 10.35 5.76
CA PRO A 114 -12.51 9.84 6.75
C PRO A 114 -12.77 10.30 8.20
N ALA A 115 -13.70 11.23 8.45
CA ALA A 115 -13.88 11.88 9.75
C ALA A 115 -14.07 10.89 10.91
N ALA A 116 -14.71 9.75 10.65
CA ALA A 116 -14.94 8.70 11.64
C ALA A 116 -13.80 7.66 11.74
N LEU A 117 -12.72 7.82 10.97
CA LEU A 117 -11.55 6.94 11.02
C LEU A 117 -10.72 7.27 12.27
N VAL A 118 -10.51 6.28 13.13
CA VAL A 118 -9.86 6.52 14.43
C VAL A 118 -8.38 6.13 14.47
N ARG A 119 -7.97 5.10 13.72
CA ARG A 119 -6.60 4.60 13.78
C ARG A 119 -5.63 5.53 13.06
N GLU A 120 -4.58 5.97 13.77
CA GLU A 120 -3.58 6.89 13.24
C GLU A 120 -2.83 6.32 12.01
N THR A 121 -2.51 5.02 12.03
CA THR A 121 -1.89 4.36 10.89
C THR A 121 -2.74 4.41 9.63
N ASN A 122 -4.08 4.32 9.76
CA ASN A 122 -4.99 4.42 8.63
C ASN A 122 -5.10 5.88 8.14
N LYS A 123 -5.09 6.86 9.05
CA LYS A 123 -5.06 8.28 8.68
C LYS A 123 -3.78 8.63 7.93
N ASN A 124 -2.63 8.14 8.41
CA ASN A 124 -1.36 8.29 7.71
C ASN A 124 -1.41 7.67 6.31
N GLN A 125 -2.06 6.51 6.14
CA GLN A 125 -2.21 5.90 4.82
C GLN A 125 -3.01 6.78 3.84
N LEU A 126 -4.01 7.54 4.32
CA LEU A 126 -4.75 8.48 3.47
C LEU A 126 -3.85 9.57 2.89
N GLU A 127 -2.84 10.03 3.64
CA GLU A 127 -1.88 11.00 3.11
C GLU A 127 -1.07 10.41 1.95
N ILE A 128 -0.71 9.12 2.03
CA ILE A 128 0.06 8.44 0.97
C ILE A 128 -0.77 8.28 -0.31
N TYR A 129 -2.10 8.21 -0.21
CA TYR A 129 -2.95 8.16 -1.41
C TYR A 129 -2.81 9.41 -2.30
N SER A 130 -2.42 10.55 -1.74
CA SER A 130 -2.10 11.73 -2.55
C SER A 130 -0.86 11.53 -3.44
N ALA A 131 0.13 10.74 -2.97
CA ALA A 131 1.27 10.35 -3.80
C ALA A 131 0.85 9.38 -4.91
N TRP A 132 -0.03 8.42 -4.62
CA TRP A 132 -0.59 7.53 -5.64
C TRP A 132 -1.45 8.26 -6.68
N ASP A 133 -2.19 9.30 -6.28
CA ASP A 133 -2.92 10.15 -7.22
C ASP A 133 -1.96 10.96 -8.12
N ALA A 134 -0.85 11.44 -7.56
CA ALA A 134 0.20 12.08 -8.36
C ALA A 134 0.88 11.10 -9.34
N VAL A 135 0.99 9.81 -9.01
CA VAL A 135 1.40 8.75 -9.94
C VAL A 135 0.38 8.61 -11.06
N ARG A 136 -0.92 8.48 -10.72
CA ARG A 136 -2.02 8.37 -11.67
C ARG A 136 -2.03 9.52 -12.68
N THR A 137 -1.85 10.74 -12.20
CA THR A 137 -1.86 11.96 -13.02
C THR A 137 -0.49 12.28 -13.65
N LYS A 138 0.53 11.43 -13.43
CA LYS A 138 1.92 11.64 -13.89
C LYS A 138 2.50 13.00 -13.50
N SER A 139 2.13 13.51 -12.34
CA SER A 139 2.59 14.79 -11.82
C SER A 139 3.98 14.68 -11.17
N TRP A 140 4.99 14.27 -11.96
CA TRP A 140 6.29 13.82 -11.47
C TRP A 140 7.04 14.83 -10.61
N PRO A 141 7.21 16.11 -10.99
CA PRO A 141 7.89 17.09 -10.14
C PRO A 141 7.19 17.30 -8.78
N ARG A 142 5.85 17.36 -8.79
CA ARG A 142 5.05 17.44 -7.57
C ARG A 142 5.25 16.21 -6.69
N LEU A 143 5.27 15.02 -7.31
CA LEU A 143 5.45 13.75 -6.59
C LEU A 143 6.83 13.68 -5.91
N ILE A 144 7.90 14.18 -6.54
CA ILE A 144 9.23 14.27 -5.90
C ILE A 144 9.15 15.14 -4.64
N SER A 145 8.62 16.37 -4.74
CA SER A 145 8.49 17.26 -3.57
C SER A 145 7.68 16.61 -2.45
N MET A 146 6.52 16.01 -2.79
CA MET A 146 5.67 15.33 -1.80
C MET A 146 6.39 14.17 -1.12
N THR A 147 7.10 13.33 -1.87
CA THR A 147 7.82 12.18 -1.31
C THR A 147 9.04 12.59 -0.50
N ASP A 148 9.73 13.68 -0.83
CA ASP A 148 10.79 14.26 -0.02
C ASP A 148 10.26 14.73 1.35
N GLU A 149 9.16 15.47 1.35
CA GLU A 149 8.50 15.92 2.59
C GLU A 149 8.02 14.74 3.44
N MET A 150 7.43 13.72 2.81
CA MET A 150 6.99 12.51 3.52
C MET A 150 8.18 11.78 4.13
N LEU A 151 9.25 11.51 3.37
CA LEU A 151 10.42 10.76 3.86
C LEU A 151 11.18 11.48 4.97
N ALA A 152 11.10 12.80 5.06
CA ALA A 152 11.64 13.58 6.17
C ALA A 152 10.89 13.32 7.50
N GLN A 153 9.66 12.82 7.47
CA GLN A 153 8.85 12.54 8.64
C GLN A 153 9.13 11.13 9.17
N LYS A 154 9.11 10.97 10.51
CA LYS A 154 9.40 9.67 11.17
C LYS A 154 8.15 8.83 11.46
N LYS A 155 6.96 9.29 11.09
CA LYS A 155 5.68 8.66 11.43
C LYS A 155 5.33 7.40 10.62
N TRP A 156 6.00 7.17 9.51
CA TRP A 156 5.66 6.11 8.57
C TRP A 156 6.11 4.72 9.03
N THR A 157 5.22 3.74 8.93
CA THR A 157 5.58 2.33 9.06
C THR A 157 6.48 1.87 7.90
N GLY A 158 7.14 0.72 8.03
CA GLY A 158 7.93 0.13 6.94
C GLY A 158 7.14 0.00 5.64
N THR A 159 5.91 -0.56 5.73
CA THR A 159 4.99 -0.70 4.60
C THR A 159 4.61 0.64 3.94
N GLN A 160 4.43 1.68 4.73
CA GLN A 160 4.11 3.02 4.23
C GLN A 160 5.34 3.65 3.55
N ARG A 161 6.52 3.53 4.16
CA ARG A 161 7.77 3.99 3.55
C ARG A 161 8.06 3.30 2.23
N ALA A 162 7.81 2.00 2.14
CA ALA A 162 7.95 1.25 0.89
C ALA A 162 7.08 1.83 -0.24
N GLN A 163 5.83 2.22 0.06
CA GLN A 163 4.97 2.88 -0.92
C GLN A 163 5.54 4.23 -1.36
N ILE A 164 5.99 5.04 -0.40
CA ILE A 164 6.56 6.38 -0.69
C ILE A 164 7.79 6.24 -1.59
N TYR A 165 8.70 5.31 -1.29
CA TYR A 165 9.87 5.05 -2.12
C TYR A 165 9.50 4.55 -3.51
N TYR A 166 8.49 3.68 -3.62
CA TYR A 166 8.03 3.19 -4.93
C TYR A 166 7.45 4.32 -5.79
N CYS A 167 6.58 5.16 -5.22
CA CYS A 167 6.04 6.33 -5.91
C CYS A 167 7.16 7.29 -6.36
N ARG A 168 8.17 7.51 -5.50
CA ARG A 168 9.34 8.32 -5.84
C ARG A 168 10.15 7.71 -6.98
N GLY A 169 10.32 6.39 -6.98
CA GLY A 169 10.98 5.66 -8.08
C GLY A 169 10.29 5.89 -9.42
N LEU A 170 8.96 5.77 -9.44
CA LEU A 170 8.15 6.06 -10.63
C LEU A 170 8.30 7.52 -11.09
N ALA A 171 8.38 8.47 -10.15
CA ALA A 171 8.58 9.87 -10.49
C ALA A 171 9.94 10.12 -11.15
N HIS A 172 11.03 9.60 -10.58
CA HIS A 172 12.36 9.71 -11.17
C HIS A 172 12.46 9.00 -12.53
N GLU A 173 11.78 7.87 -12.67
CA GLU A 173 11.71 7.19 -13.98
C GLU A 173 10.96 8.04 -15.01
N GLY A 174 9.82 8.62 -14.62
CA GLY A 174 9.06 9.53 -15.48
C GLY A 174 9.77 10.83 -15.84
N LEU A 175 10.79 11.21 -15.07
CA LEU A 175 11.69 12.34 -15.33
C LEU A 175 12.98 11.94 -16.05
N GLU A 176 13.10 10.68 -16.48
CA GLU A 176 14.28 10.13 -17.16
C GLU A 176 15.57 10.21 -16.30
N GLU A 177 15.44 10.04 -14.98
CA GLU A 177 16.53 10.04 -14.01
C GLU A 177 16.82 8.61 -13.49
N PRO A 178 17.37 7.69 -14.30
CA PRO A 178 17.41 6.26 -14.02
C PRO A 178 18.16 5.89 -12.73
N ILE A 179 19.26 6.54 -12.41
CA ILE A 179 20.03 6.24 -11.19
C ILE A 179 19.27 6.68 -9.92
N LYS A 180 18.56 7.82 -9.97
CA LYS A 180 17.71 8.23 -8.85
C LYS A 180 16.50 7.31 -8.71
N ALA A 181 15.93 6.86 -9.83
CA ALA A 181 14.84 5.87 -9.83
C ALA A 181 15.32 4.54 -9.22
N LEU A 182 16.49 4.03 -9.62
CA LEU A 182 17.11 2.82 -9.06
C LEU A 182 17.23 2.92 -7.53
N ASN A 183 17.80 4.01 -7.03
CA ASN A 183 17.97 4.22 -5.59
C ASN A 183 16.62 4.24 -4.85
N ALA A 184 15.60 4.84 -5.43
CA ALA A 184 14.27 4.90 -4.84
C ALA A 184 13.59 3.52 -4.86
N PHE A 185 13.67 2.77 -5.96
CA PHE A 185 13.13 1.39 -6.02
C PHE A 185 13.86 0.44 -5.07
N ASN A 186 15.18 0.56 -4.89
CA ASN A 186 15.91 -0.16 -3.86
C ASN A 186 15.37 0.18 -2.46
N GLY A 187 15.05 1.45 -2.21
CA GLY A 187 14.40 1.88 -0.98
C GLY A 187 13.07 1.18 -0.70
N THR A 188 12.33 0.75 -1.72
CA THR A 188 11.04 0.09 -1.57
C THR A 188 11.13 -1.22 -0.79
N PHE A 189 11.97 -2.16 -1.25
CA PHE A 189 12.08 -3.47 -0.59
C PHE A 189 13.04 -3.46 0.60
N THR A 190 13.93 -2.48 0.73
CA THR A 190 14.74 -2.30 1.95
C THR A 190 13.94 -1.68 3.08
N ALA A 191 12.93 -0.85 2.81
CA ALA A 191 12.04 -0.31 3.82
C ALA A 191 11.13 -1.40 4.43
N ASP A 192 10.59 -2.28 3.61
CA ASP A 192 9.78 -3.42 4.03
C ASP A 192 9.63 -4.42 2.87
N TYR A 193 10.38 -5.51 2.90
CA TYR A 193 10.29 -6.55 1.88
C TYR A 193 8.96 -7.33 1.90
N THR A 194 8.18 -7.21 2.97
CA THR A 194 6.86 -7.86 3.13
C THR A 194 5.68 -6.93 2.84
N ALA A 195 5.94 -5.64 2.58
CA ALA A 195 4.93 -4.59 2.49
C ALA A 195 3.80 -4.90 1.51
N SER A 196 4.17 -5.39 0.35
CA SER A 196 3.25 -5.85 -0.68
C SER A 196 4.05 -6.65 -1.69
N GLU A 197 3.65 -7.88 -1.92
CA GLU A 197 4.33 -8.70 -2.91
C GLU A 197 4.31 -8.07 -4.30
N VAL A 198 3.22 -7.43 -4.70
CA VAL A 198 3.12 -6.71 -5.97
C VAL A 198 4.10 -5.56 -6.03
N LEU A 199 4.18 -4.76 -4.96
CA LEU A 199 5.03 -3.57 -4.90
C LEU A 199 6.51 -3.92 -4.91
N THR A 200 6.93 -4.88 -4.09
CA THR A 200 8.32 -5.32 -3.99
C THR A 200 8.80 -6.00 -5.28
N LYS A 201 7.95 -6.83 -5.90
CA LYS A 201 8.23 -7.42 -7.21
C LYS A 201 8.39 -6.35 -8.29
N ALA A 202 7.46 -5.40 -8.36
CA ALA A 202 7.51 -4.33 -9.35
C ALA A 202 8.77 -3.47 -9.19
N ALA A 203 9.15 -3.13 -7.95
CA ALA A 203 10.37 -2.39 -7.66
C ALA A 203 11.63 -3.17 -8.09
N ALA A 204 11.71 -4.46 -7.74
CA ALA A 204 12.85 -5.31 -8.13
C ALA A 204 13.00 -5.43 -9.64
N LEU A 205 11.89 -5.63 -10.37
CA LEU A 205 11.91 -5.68 -11.83
C LEU A 205 12.30 -4.34 -12.46
N ALA A 206 11.87 -3.22 -11.87
CA ALA A 206 12.28 -1.88 -12.29
C ALA A 206 13.80 -1.69 -12.10
N CYS A 207 14.37 -2.12 -10.97
CA CYS A 207 15.81 -2.11 -10.74
C CYS A 207 16.57 -2.93 -11.80
N LEU A 208 16.14 -4.18 -12.02
CA LEU A 208 16.78 -5.05 -13.02
C LEU A 208 16.72 -4.44 -14.43
N ARG A 209 15.59 -3.85 -14.81
CA ARG A 209 15.42 -3.18 -16.09
C ARG A 209 16.35 -1.97 -16.24
N ILE A 210 16.41 -1.11 -15.20
CA ILE A 210 17.28 0.08 -15.21
C ILE A 210 18.73 -0.33 -15.32
N ILE A 211 19.19 -1.27 -14.48
CA ILE A 211 20.57 -1.72 -14.47
C ILE A 211 20.94 -2.36 -15.82
N LYS A 212 20.13 -3.27 -16.33
CA LYS A 212 20.40 -3.97 -17.61
C LYS A 212 20.53 -3.00 -18.79
N ASN A 213 19.73 -1.90 -18.77
CA ASN A 213 19.75 -0.92 -19.86
C ASN A 213 20.80 0.18 -19.69
N HIS A 214 21.50 0.25 -18.57
CA HIS A 214 22.53 1.25 -18.32
C HIS A 214 23.76 1.00 -19.19
N GLU A 215 24.30 2.04 -19.84
CA GLU A 215 25.40 1.87 -20.81
C GLU A 215 26.67 1.30 -20.18
N GLU A 216 27.03 1.75 -18.98
CA GLU A 216 28.20 1.21 -18.28
C GLU A 216 27.99 -0.26 -17.88
N THR A 217 26.76 -0.68 -17.54
CA THR A 217 26.46 -2.10 -17.28
C THR A 217 26.59 -2.93 -18.51
N LYS A 218 26.12 -2.45 -19.67
CA LYS A 218 26.29 -3.13 -20.96
C LYS A 218 27.79 -3.29 -21.34
N LEU A 219 28.58 -2.27 -21.03
CA LEU A 219 30.04 -2.35 -21.22
C LEU A 219 30.64 -3.40 -20.27
N ALA A 220 30.29 -3.36 -18.99
CA ALA A 220 30.77 -4.36 -18.02
C ALA A 220 30.38 -5.79 -18.41
N MET A 221 29.16 -6.01 -18.94
CA MET A 221 28.75 -7.32 -19.46
C MET A 221 29.61 -7.82 -20.62
N LYS A 222 30.09 -6.92 -21.50
CA LYS A 222 30.95 -7.27 -22.62
C LYS A 222 32.39 -7.61 -22.18
N LEU A 223 32.88 -6.90 -21.18
CA LEU A 223 34.24 -7.05 -20.68
C LEU A 223 34.39 -8.13 -19.60
N PHE A 224 33.27 -8.67 -19.08
CA PHE A 224 33.27 -9.65 -18.00
C PHE A 224 34.09 -10.89 -18.35
N GLY A 225 35.07 -11.26 -17.52
CA GLY A 225 35.96 -12.40 -17.73
C GLY A 225 37.03 -12.20 -18.76
N THR A 226 37.21 -10.99 -19.30
CA THR A 226 38.32 -10.64 -20.21
C THR A 226 39.46 -9.93 -19.47
N GLU A 227 40.59 -9.70 -20.12
CA GLU A 227 41.71 -8.94 -19.55
C GLU A 227 41.35 -7.46 -19.28
N ASP A 228 40.35 -6.94 -19.96
CA ASP A 228 39.86 -5.56 -19.83
C ASP A 228 38.77 -5.41 -18.76
N GLU A 229 38.46 -6.46 -18.00
CA GLU A 229 37.50 -6.38 -16.90
C GLU A 229 37.97 -5.42 -15.81
N ASP A 230 37.16 -4.38 -15.50
CA ASP A 230 37.44 -3.48 -14.38
C ASP A 230 36.44 -3.69 -13.26
N PRO A 231 36.82 -4.44 -12.20
CA PRO A 231 35.96 -4.69 -11.02
C PRO A 231 35.63 -3.43 -10.20
N ASN A 232 36.32 -2.32 -10.44
CA ASN A 232 36.08 -1.05 -9.73
C ASN A 232 35.20 -0.08 -10.53
N SER A 233 34.80 -0.44 -11.74
CA SER A 233 33.91 0.42 -12.54
C SER A 233 32.49 0.44 -12.00
N THR A 234 31.78 1.56 -12.18
CA THR A 234 30.36 1.70 -11.85
C THR A 234 29.51 0.62 -12.55
N GLY A 235 29.82 0.34 -13.81
CA GLY A 235 29.13 -0.68 -14.59
C GLY A 235 29.25 -2.08 -14.00
N TYR A 236 30.44 -2.41 -13.47
CA TYR A 236 30.68 -3.68 -12.80
C TYR A 236 29.88 -3.77 -11.49
N PHE A 237 29.87 -2.73 -10.67
CA PHE A 237 29.08 -2.70 -9.44
C PHE A 237 27.58 -2.86 -9.72
N LEU A 238 27.04 -2.14 -10.71
CA LEU A 238 25.65 -2.28 -11.12
C LEU A 238 25.34 -3.71 -11.61
N LEU A 239 26.24 -4.32 -12.39
CA LEU A 239 26.09 -5.69 -12.86
C LEU A 239 26.04 -6.68 -11.68
N GLN A 240 26.93 -6.56 -10.71
CA GLN A 240 26.92 -7.42 -9.53
C GLN A 240 25.67 -7.18 -8.64
N GLU A 241 25.17 -5.95 -8.54
CA GLU A 241 23.90 -5.64 -7.89
C GLU A 241 22.73 -6.35 -8.60
N ALA A 242 22.70 -6.32 -9.93
CA ALA A 242 21.66 -7.04 -10.67
C ALA A 242 21.73 -8.56 -10.47
N VAL A 243 22.93 -9.15 -10.42
CA VAL A 243 23.12 -10.58 -10.11
C VAL A 243 22.58 -10.90 -8.71
N ALA A 244 22.95 -10.10 -7.72
CA ALA A 244 22.47 -10.26 -6.34
C ALA A 244 20.95 -10.12 -6.27
N LEU A 245 20.35 -9.19 -7.00
CA LEU A 245 18.90 -9.00 -7.04
C LEU A 245 18.19 -10.17 -7.75
N CYS A 246 18.79 -10.78 -8.76
CA CYS A 246 18.28 -12.00 -9.37
C CYS A 246 18.29 -13.19 -8.39
N ASP A 247 19.32 -13.31 -7.56
CA ASP A 247 19.34 -14.33 -6.50
C ASP A 247 18.31 -14.03 -5.40
N LEU A 248 18.19 -12.77 -5.00
CA LEU A 248 17.18 -12.33 -4.02
C LEU A 248 15.75 -12.55 -4.52
N TRP A 249 15.53 -12.40 -5.83
CA TRP A 249 14.25 -12.75 -6.45
C TRP A 249 13.85 -14.21 -6.18
N LYS A 250 14.79 -15.13 -6.36
CA LYS A 250 14.53 -16.57 -6.18
C LYS A 250 14.16 -16.94 -4.73
N VAL A 251 14.79 -16.29 -3.75
CA VAL A 251 14.65 -16.66 -2.33
C VAL A 251 13.62 -15.83 -1.58
N ALA A 252 13.30 -14.62 -2.03
CA ALA A 252 12.44 -13.71 -1.27
C ALA A 252 11.45 -12.91 -2.14
N LEU A 253 11.92 -12.14 -3.12
CA LEU A 253 11.07 -11.14 -3.78
C LEU A 253 10.11 -11.74 -4.80
N GLY A 254 10.45 -12.86 -5.44
CA GLY A 254 9.65 -13.50 -6.48
C GLY A 254 8.37 -14.16 -5.99
N GLY A 255 8.22 -14.42 -4.66
CA GLY A 255 7.05 -15.08 -4.11
C GLY A 255 6.74 -16.43 -4.78
N GLY A 256 7.80 -17.21 -5.07
CA GLY A 256 7.70 -18.51 -5.77
C GLY A 256 7.60 -18.40 -7.30
N GLN A 257 7.53 -17.20 -7.88
CA GLN A 257 7.52 -17.03 -9.32
C GLN A 257 8.96 -17.11 -9.88
N PRO A 258 9.16 -17.76 -11.05
CA PRO A 258 10.46 -17.80 -11.69
C PRO A 258 10.92 -16.39 -12.09
N LEU A 259 12.24 -16.16 -12.08
CA LEU A 259 12.81 -14.93 -12.62
C LEU A 259 12.42 -14.80 -14.09
N PRO A 260 11.93 -13.63 -14.56
CA PRO A 260 11.59 -13.42 -15.96
C PRO A 260 12.77 -13.75 -16.90
N ALA A 261 12.45 -14.37 -18.03
CA ALA A 261 13.47 -14.90 -18.96
C ALA A 261 14.48 -13.83 -19.40
N GLU A 262 14.03 -12.59 -19.57
CA GLU A 262 14.84 -11.45 -19.97
C GLU A 262 15.96 -11.07 -18.99
N TYR A 263 15.86 -11.49 -17.71
CA TYR A 263 16.87 -11.22 -16.66
C TYR A 263 17.71 -12.46 -16.32
N GLN A 264 17.37 -13.65 -16.81
CA GLN A 264 18.11 -14.89 -16.51
C GLN A 264 19.54 -14.84 -16.99
N GLU A 265 19.81 -14.11 -18.06
CA GLU A 265 21.17 -13.95 -18.60
C GLU A 265 22.12 -13.25 -17.61
N LEU A 266 21.61 -12.38 -16.72
CA LEU A 266 22.41 -11.67 -15.73
C LEU A 266 23.09 -12.64 -14.75
N LEU A 267 22.52 -13.81 -14.51
CA LEU A 267 23.10 -14.84 -13.66
C LEU A 267 24.41 -15.43 -14.18
N LYS A 268 24.71 -15.28 -15.50
CA LYS A 268 25.98 -15.71 -16.09
C LYS A 268 27.17 -14.89 -15.59
N PHE A 269 26.90 -13.70 -15.09
CA PHE A 269 27.92 -12.77 -14.59
C PHE A 269 28.18 -12.92 -13.07
N LYS A 270 27.68 -14.00 -12.48
CA LYS A 270 27.95 -14.34 -11.07
C LYS A 270 29.40 -14.78 -10.93
N LYS A 271 30.18 -14.09 -10.08
CA LYS A 271 31.48 -14.61 -9.66
C LYS A 271 31.30 -15.85 -8.80
N ASN A 272 31.96 -16.93 -9.16
CA ASN A 272 32.14 -18.08 -8.28
C ASN A 272 33.20 -17.69 -7.27
N ASN A 273 32.84 -17.45 -6.04
CA ASN A 273 33.77 -17.31 -4.91
C ASN A 273 34.39 -18.64 -4.57
#